data_23ef556448478325c1f14124da280619
#
_entry.id   23ef556448478325c1f14124da280619
#
_cell.length_a   1.000
_cell.length_b   1.000
_cell.length_c   1.000
_cell.angle_alpha   90.00
_cell.angle_beta   90.00
_cell.angle_gamma   90.00
#
_symmetry.space_group_name_H-M   'P 1'
#
loop_
_entity.id
_entity.type
_entity.pdbx_description
1 polymer ?
#
loop_
_entity_poly.entity_id
_entity_poly.type
_entity_poly.pdbx_seq_one_letter_code
_entity_poly.pdbx_strand_id
1 'polypeptide(L)'
;MPSILILEDDITFSLMLKTWLGRKGFEVSSVSSVSDARSRIEDASFDLILSDLRLPDGDGIDLLKWIKENNFVIPLIMMTSYAEIQTAVQAIKLGASDYIAKPLNPEELLGKIKDVIKTETGSVASATELERPARSAKRPGPSGGTR
;
A
#
# COMPACT_ATOMS: atom_id res chain seq x y z
N MET A 1 -6.47 -10.45 10.58
CA MET A 1 -6.70 -10.33 9.15
C MET A 1 -6.04 -9.06 8.65
N PRO A 2 -5.02 -9.18 7.81
CA PRO A 2 -4.33 -7.98 7.34
C PRO A 2 -5.25 -7.12 6.48
N SER A 3 -5.08 -5.81 6.56
CA SER A 3 -5.91 -4.89 5.80
C SER A 3 -5.11 -4.25 4.68
N ILE A 4 -5.71 -4.19 3.51
CA ILE A 4 -5.10 -3.67 2.30
C ILE A 4 -5.95 -2.55 1.75
N LEU A 5 -5.31 -1.44 1.39
CA LEU A 5 -5.98 -0.36 0.68
C LEU A 5 -5.56 -0.44 -0.78
N ILE A 6 -6.54 -0.54 -1.69
CA ILE A 6 -6.27 -0.54 -3.11
C ILE A 6 -6.57 0.85 -3.66
N LEU A 7 -5.63 1.41 -4.42
CA LEU A 7 -5.81 2.69 -5.08
C LEU A 7 -5.77 2.44 -6.58
N GLU A 8 -6.94 2.48 -7.21
CA GLU A 8 -7.11 2.12 -8.60
C GLU A 8 -8.37 2.76 -9.16
N ASP A 9 -8.27 3.46 -10.28
CA ASP A 9 -9.43 4.15 -10.83
C ASP A 9 -10.26 3.30 -11.78
N ASP A 10 -9.77 2.15 -12.22
CA ASP A 10 -10.56 1.22 -13.01
C ASP A 10 -11.45 0.44 -12.05
N ILE A 11 -12.74 0.77 -12.03
CA ILE A 11 -13.68 0.21 -11.07
C ILE A 11 -13.82 -1.30 -11.21
N THR A 12 -13.88 -1.79 -12.44
CA THR A 12 -14.04 -3.23 -12.66
C THR A 12 -12.82 -3.99 -12.17
N PHE A 13 -11.64 -3.50 -12.48
CA PHE A 13 -10.41 -4.14 -12.04
C PHE A 13 -10.29 -4.10 -10.51
N SER A 14 -10.62 -2.95 -9.94
CA SER A 14 -10.57 -2.77 -8.49
C SER A 14 -11.51 -3.73 -7.77
N LEU A 15 -12.73 -3.88 -8.29
CA LEU A 15 -13.71 -4.78 -7.68
C LEU A 15 -13.25 -6.23 -7.78
N MET A 16 -12.73 -6.63 -8.93
CA MET A 16 -12.23 -7.98 -9.11
C MET A 16 -11.12 -8.28 -8.12
N LEU A 17 -10.18 -7.35 -7.99
CA LEU A 17 -9.03 -7.51 -7.12
C LEU A 17 -9.47 -7.56 -5.66
N LYS A 18 -10.38 -6.67 -5.28
CA LYS A 18 -10.91 -6.64 -3.91
C LYS A 18 -11.58 -7.96 -3.55
N THR A 19 -12.39 -8.49 -4.46
CA THR A 19 -13.10 -9.73 -4.22
C THR A 19 -12.11 -10.89 -4.09
N TRP A 20 -11.13 -10.94 -4.99
CA TRP A 20 -10.17 -12.03 -4.98
C TRP A 20 -9.32 -12.00 -3.71
N LEU A 21 -8.82 -10.84 -3.33
CA LEU A 21 -8.01 -10.73 -2.11
C LEU A 21 -8.84 -11.00 -0.86
N GLY A 22 -10.12 -10.60 -0.87
CA GLY A 22 -10.99 -10.89 0.24
C GLY A 22 -11.13 -12.39 0.47
N ARG A 23 -11.19 -13.16 -0.62
CA ARG A 23 -11.26 -14.61 -0.51
C ARG A 23 -9.97 -15.22 0.01
N LYS A 24 -8.87 -14.51 -0.12
CA LYS A 24 -7.58 -14.99 0.37
C LYS A 24 -7.33 -14.59 1.82
N GLY A 25 -8.30 -13.98 2.47
CA GLY A 25 -8.19 -13.68 3.89
C GLY A 25 -7.77 -12.27 4.25
N PHE A 26 -7.83 -11.35 3.28
CA PHE A 26 -7.47 -9.97 3.56
C PHE A 26 -8.73 -9.12 3.71
N GLU A 27 -8.62 -8.09 4.54
CA GLU A 27 -9.68 -7.11 4.65
C GLU A 27 -9.32 -6.01 3.69
N VAL A 28 -10.13 -5.76 2.67
CA VAL A 28 -9.74 -4.92 1.56
C VAL A 28 -10.68 -3.73 1.41
N SER A 29 -10.10 -2.55 1.29
CA SER A 29 -10.84 -1.33 0.97
C SER A 29 -10.27 -0.80 -0.34
N SER A 30 -11.07 -0.08 -1.11
CA SER A 30 -10.58 0.49 -2.36
C SER A 30 -11.00 1.93 -2.51
N VAL A 31 -10.15 2.72 -3.13
CA VAL A 31 -10.42 4.12 -3.47
C VAL A 31 -9.92 4.35 -4.88
N SER A 32 -10.37 5.44 -5.50
CA SER A 32 -10.08 5.67 -6.92
C SER A 32 -9.26 6.92 -7.18
N SER A 33 -8.84 7.63 -6.15
CA SER A 33 -8.05 8.84 -6.33
C SER A 33 -7.01 8.98 -5.21
N VAL A 34 -5.98 9.76 -5.48
CA VAL A 34 -4.95 10.02 -4.48
C VAL A 34 -5.56 10.75 -3.29
N SER A 35 -6.48 11.67 -3.54
CA SER A 35 -7.14 12.42 -2.48
C SER A 35 -7.90 11.50 -1.53
N ASP A 36 -8.66 10.56 -2.08
CA ASP A 36 -9.41 9.63 -1.26
C ASP A 36 -8.47 8.70 -0.50
N ALA A 37 -7.35 8.32 -1.12
CA ALA A 37 -6.38 7.47 -0.45
C ALA A 37 -5.81 8.17 0.78
N ARG A 38 -5.47 9.45 0.64
CA ARG A 38 -4.95 10.21 1.77
C ARG A 38 -5.94 10.25 2.92
N SER A 39 -7.21 10.50 2.61
CA SER A 39 -8.24 10.55 3.63
C SER A 39 -8.37 9.21 4.36
N ARG A 40 -8.34 8.12 3.62
CA ARG A 40 -8.48 6.80 4.23
C ARG A 40 -7.27 6.47 5.10
N ILE A 41 -6.07 6.83 4.65
CA ILE A 41 -4.86 6.55 5.40
C ILE A 41 -4.85 7.34 6.72
N GLU A 42 -5.42 8.54 6.73
CA GLU A 42 -5.51 9.33 7.94
C GLU A 42 -6.56 8.78 8.92
N ASP A 43 -7.60 8.13 8.38
CA ASP A 43 -8.70 7.68 9.21
C ASP A 43 -8.62 6.23 9.67
N ALA A 44 -7.80 5.42 9.04
CA ALA A 44 -7.78 4.00 9.34
C ALA A 44 -6.36 3.47 9.19
N SER A 45 -6.10 2.31 9.77
CA SER A 45 -4.79 1.66 9.67
C SER A 45 -4.82 0.62 8.57
N PHE A 46 -3.75 0.56 7.80
CA PHE A 46 -3.62 -0.45 6.75
C PHE A 46 -2.27 -1.14 6.88
N ASP A 47 -2.24 -2.41 6.54
CA ASP A 47 -1.00 -3.19 6.57
C ASP A 47 -0.27 -3.11 5.25
N LEU A 48 -0.94 -2.70 4.19
CA LEU A 48 -0.36 -2.59 2.86
C LEU A 48 -1.20 -1.68 1.99
N ILE A 49 -0.54 -0.91 1.14
CA ILE A 49 -1.21 -0.15 0.09
C ILE A 49 -0.80 -0.74 -1.25
N LEU A 50 -1.79 -1.00 -2.10
CA LEU A 50 -1.56 -1.50 -3.43
C LEU A 50 -2.04 -0.41 -4.37
N SER A 51 -1.13 0.33 -4.95
CA SER A 51 -1.46 1.55 -5.69
C SER A 51 -1.10 1.48 -7.15
N ASP A 52 -2.06 1.88 -7.99
CA ASP A 52 -1.74 2.08 -9.39
C ASP A 52 -0.74 3.23 -9.49
N LEU A 53 0.08 3.22 -10.53
CA LEU A 53 1.03 4.28 -10.75
C LEU A 53 0.35 5.54 -11.29
N ARG A 54 -0.64 5.40 -12.15
CA ARG A 54 -1.30 6.55 -12.77
C ARG A 54 -2.75 6.66 -12.30
N LEU A 55 -3.10 7.85 -11.83
CA LEU A 55 -4.42 8.12 -11.28
C LEU A 55 -4.92 9.45 -11.80
N PRO A 56 -6.22 9.72 -11.73
CA PRO A 56 -6.77 10.95 -12.30
C PRO A 56 -6.22 12.24 -11.69
N ASP A 57 -5.90 12.23 -10.40
CA ASP A 57 -5.48 13.43 -9.69
C ASP A 57 -4.03 13.38 -9.23
N GLY A 58 -3.21 12.51 -9.83
CA GLY A 58 -1.81 12.44 -9.46
C GLY A 58 -1.28 11.07 -9.81
N ASP A 59 -0.25 10.62 -9.12
CA ASP A 59 0.25 9.27 -9.35
C ASP A 59 0.64 8.61 -8.02
N GLY A 60 0.97 7.33 -8.11
CA GLY A 60 1.32 6.57 -6.92
C GLY A 60 2.58 7.08 -6.24
N ILE A 61 3.48 7.72 -7.01
CA ILE A 61 4.69 8.28 -6.42
C ILE A 61 4.33 9.49 -5.56
N ASP A 62 3.36 10.29 -5.99
CA ASP A 62 2.90 11.42 -5.17
C ASP A 62 2.35 10.91 -3.84
N LEU A 63 1.59 9.83 -3.88
CA LEU A 63 1.07 9.24 -2.65
C LEU A 63 2.21 8.72 -1.78
N LEU A 64 3.18 8.06 -2.39
CA LEU A 64 4.31 7.52 -1.64
C LEU A 64 5.08 8.63 -0.93
N LYS A 65 5.33 9.74 -1.62
CA LYS A 65 6.03 10.87 -1.03
C LYS A 65 5.23 11.44 0.14
N TRP A 66 3.93 11.58 -0.05
CA TRP A 66 3.06 12.09 1.01
C TRP A 66 3.09 11.20 2.24
N ILE A 67 3.06 9.88 2.02
CA ILE A 67 3.14 8.91 3.12
C ILE A 67 4.42 9.12 3.92
N LYS A 68 5.55 9.26 3.20
CA LYS A 68 6.84 9.43 3.87
C LYS A 68 6.93 10.78 4.58
N GLU A 69 6.42 11.83 3.96
CA GLU A 69 6.47 13.16 4.53
C GLU A 69 5.62 13.28 5.80
N ASN A 70 4.58 12.47 5.89
CA ASN A 70 3.69 12.51 7.05
C ASN A 70 3.99 11.41 8.05
N ASN A 71 5.13 10.77 7.89
CA ASN A 71 5.63 9.77 8.83
C ASN A 71 4.75 8.53 9.02
N PHE A 72 3.94 8.21 8.04
CA PHE A 72 3.22 6.96 8.06
C PHE A 72 4.18 5.84 7.68
N VAL A 73 4.05 4.70 8.33
CA VAL A 73 4.90 3.55 8.05
C VAL A 73 4.00 2.45 7.51
N ILE A 74 3.75 2.50 6.22
CA ILE A 74 2.87 1.55 5.55
C ILE A 74 3.58 1.09 4.29
N PRO A 75 3.80 -0.20 4.10
CA PRO A 75 4.43 -0.68 2.87
C PRO A 75 3.51 -0.45 1.67
N LEU A 76 4.09 -0.18 0.53
CA LEU A 76 3.33 0.11 -0.69
C LEU A 76 3.91 -0.69 -1.85
N ILE A 77 3.03 -1.41 -2.56
CA ILE A 77 3.40 -2.10 -3.80
C ILE A 77 2.79 -1.31 -4.95
N MET A 78 3.61 -0.98 -5.93
CA MET A 78 3.16 -0.20 -7.07
C MET A 78 2.69 -1.10 -8.20
N MET A 79 1.51 -0.83 -8.77
CA MET A 79 1.04 -1.53 -9.95
C MET A 79 1.35 -0.66 -11.17
N THR A 80 1.93 -1.24 -12.21
CA THR A 80 2.38 -0.44 -13.34
C THR A 80 2.20 -1.17 -14.66
N SER A 81 2.10 -0.43 -15.76
CA SER A 81 2.15 -1.05 -17.08
C SER A 81 3.59 -1.37 -17.42
N TYR A 82 3.81 -2.26 -18.38
CA TYR A 82 5.16 -2.55 -18.82
C TYR A 82 5.87 -1.32 -19.36
N ALA A 83 5.12 -0.41 -19.96
CA ALA A 83 5.72 0.79 -20.52
C ALA A 83 6.30 1.71 -19.44
N GLU A 84 5.85 1.54 -18.19
CA GLU A 84 6.28 2.42 -17.11
C GLU A 84 7.07 1.73 -16.03
N ILE A 85 7.65 0.59 -16.33
CA ILE A 85 8.43 -0.14 -15.33
C ILE A 85 9.58 0.70 -14.79
N GLN A 86 10.23 1.51 -15.63
CA GLN A 86 11.33 2.35 -15.17
C GLN A 86 10.85 3.34 -14.08
N THR A 87 9.65 3.86 -14.24
CA THR A 87 9.07 4.76 -13.24
C THR A 87 8.80 4.00 -11.94
N ALA A 88 8.33 2.76 -12.05
CA ALA A 88 8.09 1.95 -10.87
C ALA A 88 9.39 1.63 -10.14
N VAL A 89 10.48 1.43 -10.88
CA VAL A 89 11.79 1.21 -10.27
C VAL A 89 12.21 2.45 -9.49
N GLN A 90 11.90 3.66 -10.01
CA GLN A 90 12.19 4.87 -9.27
C GLN A 90 11.39 4.90 -7.96
N ALA A 91 10.15 4.41 -7.98
CA ALA A 91 9.33 4.36 -6.77
C ALA A 91 9.99 3.52 -5.69
N ILE A 92 10.65 2.43 -6.08
CA ILE A 92 11.37 1.59 -5.12
C ILE A 92 12.48 2.40 -4.44
N LYS A 93 13.19 3.22 -5.22
CA LYS A 93 14.24 4.05 -4.65
C LYS A 93 13.69 5.09 -3.70
N LEU A 94 12.43 5.46 -3.85
CA LEU A 94 11.77 6.42 -2.97
C LEU A 94 11.07 5.76 -1.79
N GLY A 95 11.16 4.45 -1.69
CA GLY A 95 10.63 3.75 -0.53
C GLY A 95 9.49 2.78 -0.75
N ALA A 96 9.06 2.56 -1.99
CA ALA A 96 8.06 1.53 -2.25
C ALA A 96 8.67 0.17 -1.95
N SER A 97 7.83 -0.76 -1.48
CA SER A 97 8.32 -2.08 -1.12
C SER A 97 8.58 -2.96 -2.34
N ASP A 98 7.78 -2.81 -3.39
CA ASP A 98 7.92 -3.61 -4.59
C ASP A 98 7.05 -3.02 -5.68
N TYR A 99 7.06 -3.63 -6.86
CA TYR A 99 6.12 -3.28 -7.91
C TYR A 99 5.68 -4.55 -8.63
N ILE A 100 4.59 -4.45 -9.38
CA ILE A 100 4.12 -5.57 -10.19
C ILE A 100 3.52 -4.99 -11.47
N ALA A 101 3.78 -5.65 -12.60
CA ALA A 101 3.32 -5.17 -13.90
C ALA A 101 1.93 -5.70 -14.20
N LYS A 102 1.13 -4.87 -14.86
CA LYS A 102 -0.17 -5.31 -15.37
C LYS A 102 0.00 -5.87 -16.79
N PRO A 103 -0.75 -6.89 -17.14
CA PRO A 103 -1.81 -7.52 -16.38
C PRO A 103 -1.23 -8.36 -15.24
N LEU A 104 -1.88 -8.30 -14.08
CA LEU A 104 -1.34 -8.96 -12.90
C LEU A 104 -1.46 -10.47 -12.99
N ASN A 105 -0.43 -11.16 -12.55
CA ASN A 105 -0.51 -12.58 -12.31
C ASN A 105 -0.94 -12.74 -10.86
N PRO A 106 -2.11 -13.33 -10.57
CA PRO A 106 -2.62 -13.39 -9.20
C PRO A 106 -1.68 -14.08 -8.23
N GLU A 107 -1.03 -15.15 -8.64
CA GLU A 107 -0.12 -15.86 -7.75
C GLU A 107 1.11 -15.04 -7.43
N GLU A 108 1.62 -14.33 -8.42
CA GLU A 108 2.76 -13.45 -8.21
C GLU A 108 2.38 -12.32 -7.25
N LEU A 109 1.22 -11.72 -7.44
CA LEU A 109 0.75 -10.66 -6.56
C LEU A 109 0.61 -11.15 -5.13
N LEU A 110 -0.02 -12.31 -4.97
CA LEU A 110 -0.23 -12.86 -3.63
C LEU A 110 1.10 -13.13 -2.95
N GLY A 111 2.08 -13.65 -3.69
CA GLY A 111 3.40 -13.91 -3.15
C GLY A 111 4.08 -12.63 -2.68
N LYS A 112 4.00 -11.57 -3.49
CA LYS A 112 4.60 -10.29 -3.12
C LYS A 112 3.91 -9.69 -1.90
N ILE A 113 2.60 -9.77 -1.83
CA ILE A 113 1.85 -9.25 -0.68
C ILE A 113 2.28 -9.98 0.59
N LYS A 114 2.32 -11.30 0.53
CA LYS A 114 2.68 -12.08 1.71
C LYS A 114 4.11 -11.82 2.13
N ASP A 115 5.03 -11.68 1.18
CA ASP A 115 6.41 -11.39 1.50
C ASP A 115 6.57 -10.04 2.17
N VAL A 116 5.87 -9.02 1.67
CA VAL A 116 5.96 -7.69 2.21
C VAL A 116 5.38 -7.65 3.63
N ILE A 117 4.19 -8.20 3.80
CA ILE A 117 3.54 -8.20 5.11
C ILE A 117 4.32 -9.05 6.09
N LYS A 118 4.81 -10.21 5.65
CA LYS A 118 5.57 -11.08 6.51
C LYS A 118 6.85 -10.42 6.98
N THR A 119 7.55 -9.73 6.07
CA THR A 119 8.79 -9.07 6.42
C THR A 119 8.56 -8.00 7.47
N GLU A 120 7.55 -7.16 7.25
CA GLU A 120 7.25 -6.11 8.21
C GLU A 120 6.84 -6.71 9.54
N THR A 121 5.91 -7.64 9.51
CA THR A 121 5.42 -8.26 10.72
C THR A 121 6.47 -9.11 11.38
N GLY A 122 7.21 -9.85 10.58
CA GLY A 122 8.22 -10.74 11.11
C GLY A 122 9.34 -9.99 11.77
N SER A 123 9.75 -8.91 11.17
CA SER A 123 10.79 -8.09 11.72
C SER A 123 10.37 -7.54 13.07
N VAL A 124 9.16 -7.06 13.14
CA VAL A 124 8.65 -6.53 14.36
C VAL A 124 8.46 -7.62 15.36
N ALA A 125 7.92 -8.73 14.94
CA ALA A 125 7.66 -9.82 15.84
C ALA A 125 8.91 -10.30 16.51
N SER A 126 9.97 -10.40 15.77
CA SER A 126 11.16 -10.93 16.37
C SER A 126 11.73 -9.97 17.38
N ALA A 127 11.56 -8.71 17.20
CA ALA A 127 12.15 -7.76 18.09
C ALA A 127 11.17 -7.13 19.02
N THR A 128 10.07 -6.76 18.51
CA THR A 128 9.23 -5.95 19.31
C THR A 128 7.84 -6.00 18.92
N GLU A 129 7.41 -7.08 18.43
CA GLU A 129 6.09 -7.13 18.06
C GLU A 129 5.23 -6.58 19.07
N LEU A 130 5.76 -6.44 20.21
CA LEU A 130 4.98 -5.94 21.23
C LEU A 130 4.65 -4.57 20.97
N GLU A 131 5.49 -3.83 20.29
CA GLU A 131 5.18 -2.53 20.14
C GLU A 131 4.65 -2.23 18.84
N ARG A 132 4.39 -3.15 18.02
CA ARG A 132 3.84 -2.85 16.85
C ARG A 132 2.67 -2.05 16.90
N PRO A 133 1.96 -2.03 17.88
CA PRO A 133 0.75 -1.27 17.93
C PRO A 133 1.03 0.14 17.58
N ALA A 134 2.21 0.52 17.80
CA ALA A 134 2.52 1.86 17.54
C ALA A 134 2.36 2.22 16.12
N ARG A 135 2.46 1.25 15.27
CA ARG A 135 2.39 1.58 14.01
C ARG A 135 1.08 2.06 13.64
N SER A 136 0.17 1.72 14.30
CA SER A 136 -1.04 2.14 13.90
C SER A 136 -1.18 3.55 14.19
N ALA A 137 -0.55 3.92 14.78
CA ALA A 137 -0.81 5.16 15.01
C ALA A 137 -0.23 6.18 14.33
N LYS A 138 -0.48 5.96 14.21
CA LYS A 138 -0.26 6.65 13.91
C LYS A 138 0.25 7.44 14.23
N ARG A 139 0.14 7.74 14.38
CA ARG A 139 0.61 8.34 14.57
C ARG A 139 0.93 9.08 15.15
N PRO A 140 1.23 9.39 15.23
CA PRO A 140 1.51 10.03 15.77
C PRO A 140 1.49 10.85 15.68
N GLY A 141 1.41 11.19 15.36
CA GLY A 141 1.39 11.71 15.18
C GLY A 141 1.47 12.62 14.96
N PRO A 142 1.43 13.15 14.94
CA PRO A 142 1.60 13.83 14.68
C PRO A 142 1.83 14.52 14.65
N SER A 143 1.85 14.52 14.56
CA SER A 143 1.99 14.65 14.53
C SER A 143 2.36 14.92 14.50
N GLY A 144 2.60 15.16 14.48
CA GLY A 144 2.72 14.82 14.44
C GLY A 144 3.18 14.86 14.44
N GLY A 145 3.44 15.15 14.45
CA GLY A 145 3.52 14.61 14.46
C GLY A 145 3.98 14.52 14.63
N THR A 146 4.07 14.47 14.67
CA THR A 146 4.16 13.87 14.85
C THR A 146 4.32 13.53 15.08
N ARG A 147 4.19 13.56 14.80
CA ARG A 147 4.13 12.80 14.90
C ARG A 147 4.23 12.53 15.07
#